data_807ffebf002f3a54aef995d40c62e8b0
#
_entry.id   807ffebf002f3a54aef995d40c62e8b0
#
_cell.length_a   1.000
_cell.length_b   1.000
_cell.length_c   1.000
_cell.angle_alpha   90.00
_cell.angle_beta   90.00
_cell.angle_gamma   90.00
#
_symmetry.space_group_name_H-M   'P 1'
#
loop_
_entity.id
_entity.type
_entity.pdbx_description
1 polymer ?
#
loop_
_entity_poly.entity_id
_entity_poly.type
_entity_poly.pdbx_seq_one_letter_code
_entity_poly.pdbx_strand_id
1 'polypeptide(L)'
;RREKEFLRASGIPCANFAVVSSLAELQAAVKTIGFPCVLKTADFGYDGKGQVKLPTAESDLAAAWSKIGGAVGVLEAWVPFQMEISVLVARTVDGRTAVYDPAENIHRNHILHLSISPARISAATAAEARALALSIADKIQLVGLLAVEMFVKDGRIVVNELAPRPHNSGHQTFDANETSQFEQ
;
A
#
# COMPACT_ATOMS: atom_id res chain seq x y z
N ARG A 1 -2.68 2.92 10.21
CA ARG A 1 -2.71 4.33 10.62
C ARG A 1 -1.31 4.95 10.59
N ARG A 2 -0.37 4.49 11.43
CA ARG A 2 1.00 5.07 11.55
C ARG A 2 1.72 5.15 10.21
N GLU A 3 1.55 4.15 9.37
CA GLU A 3 2.10 4.11 8.02
C GLU A 3 1.64 5.30 7.17
N LYS A 4 0.33 5.55 7.09
CA LYS A 4 -0.23 6.66 6.30
C LYS A 4 0.20 8.04 6.85
N GLU A 5 0.24 8.18 8.18
CA GLU A 5 0.74 9.38 8.83
C GLU A 5 2.22 9.62 8.48
N PHE A 6 3.05 8.56 8.49
CA PHE A 6 4.45 8.62 8.08
C PHE A 6 4.61 9.02 6.60
N LEU A 7 3.87 8.36 5.69
CA LEU A 7 3.94 8.67 4.26
C LEU A 7 3.63 10.15 4.01
N ARG A 8 2.55 10.66 4.60
CA ARG A 8 2.15 12.07 4.49
C ARG A 8 3.19 13.02 5.08
N ALA A 9 3.68 12.75 6.28
CA ALA A 9 4.69 13.58 6.94
C ALA A 9 6.03 13.60 6.18
N SER A 10 6.33 12.52 5.45
CA SER A 10 7.53 12.39 4.63
C SER A 10 7.39 12.97 3.22
N GLY A 11 6.22 13.51 2.86
CA GLY A 11 5.94 14.00 1.51
C GLY A 11 5.86 12.91 0.45
N ILE A 12 5.63 11.65 0.86
CA ILE A 12 5.53 10.50 -0.04
C ILE A 12 4.11 10.43 -0.61
N PRO A 13 3.95 10.34 -1.95
CA PRO A 13 2.63 10.26 -2.57
C PRO A 13 1.84 9.05 -2.06
N CYS A 14 0.71 9.30 -1.45
CA CYS A 14 -0.26 8.27 -1.02
C CYS A 14 -1.69 8.80 -1.22
N ALA A 15 -2.70 7.94 -1.14
CA ALA A 15 -4.09 8.36 -1.19
C ALA A 15 -4.39 9.39 -0.09
N ASN A 16 -5.22 10.39 -0.39
CA ASN A 16 -5.75 11.28 0.66
C ASN A 16 -6.48 10.44 1.70
N PHE A 17 -6.26 10.73 2.97
CA PHE A 17 -6.86 9.96 4.05
C PHE A 17 -7.21 10.81 5.27
N ALA A 18 -8.14 10.29 6.07
CA ALA A 18 -8.47 10.79 7.39
C ALA A 18 -8.49 9.62 8.39
N VAL A 19 -7.95 9.86 9.58
CA VAL A 19 -8.11 8.93 10.72
C VAL A 19 -9.45 9.25 11.38
N VAL A 20 -10.23 8.21 11.69
CA VAL A 20 -11.57 8.34 12.29
C VAL A 20 -11.66 7.40 13.49
N SER A 21 -12.17 7.91 14.60
CA SER A 21 -12.30 7.19 15.88
C SER A 21 -13.76 7.08 16.33
N SER A 22 -14.70 7.62 15.53
CA SER A 22 -16.12 7.55 15.79
C SER A 22 -16.91 7.63 14.47
N LEU A 23 -18.19 7.22 14.52
CA LEU A 23 -19.11 7.38 13.39
C LEU A 23 -19.28 8.88 13.02
N ALA A 24 -19.32 9.78 14.00
CA ALA A 24 -19.43 11.21 13.76
C ALA A 24 -18.20 11.76 13.00
N GLU A 25 -16.99 11.31 13.35
CA GLU A 25 -15.77 11.66 12.62
C GLU A 25 -15.77 11.07 11.21
N LEU A 26 -16.27 9.84 11.02
CA LEU A 26 -16.43 9.25 9.68
C LEU A 26 -17.39 10.10 8.83
N GLN A 27 -18.53 10.52 9.37
CA GLN A 27 -19.49 11.39 8.70
C GLN A 27 -18.93 12.78 8.35
N ALA A 28 -18.01 13.29 9.14
CA ALA A 28 -17.28 14.52 8.82
C ALA A 28 -16.21 14.28 7.75
N ALA A 29 -15.44 13.19 7.87
CA ALA A 29 -14.34 12.87 7.00
C ALA A 29 -14.79 12.61 5.54
N VAL A 30 -15.92 11.93 5.31
CA VAL A 30 -16.43 11.68 3.96
C VAL A 30 -16.72 12.98 3.18
N LYS A 31 -17.02 14.08 3.86
CA LYS A 31 -17.26 15.39 3.24
C LYS A 31 -15.96 16.00 2.67
N THR A 32 -14.82 15.66 3.28
CA THR A 32 -13.50 16.16 2.87
C THR A 32 -12.82 15.22 1.89
N ILE A 33 -12.89 13.91 2.17
CA ILE A 33 -12.26 12.86 1.33
C ILE A 33 -13.04 12.68 0.02
N GLY A 34 -14.38 12.76 0.08
CA GLY A 34 -15.25 12.52 -1.07
C GLY A 34 -15.51 11.04 -1.33
N PHE A 35 -16.27 10.78 -2.41
CA PHE A 35 -16.59 9.44 -2.88
C PHE A 35 -16.06 9.25 -4.32
N PRO A 36 -15.73 8.00 -4.71
CA PRO A 36 -15.68 6.80 -3.87
C PRO A 36 -14.52 6.85 -2.89
N CYS A 37 -14.68 6.15 -1.74
CA CYS A 37 -13.61 6.00 -0.74
C CYS A 37 -13.66 4.61 -0.10
N VAL A 38 -12.66 4.29 0.71
CA VAL A 38 -12.54 3.01 1.41
C VAL A 38 -12.29 3.27 2.89
N LEU A 39 -13.11 2.69 3.74
CA LEU A 39 -12.88 2.67 5.19
C LEU A 39 -12.13 1.38 5.55
N LYS A 40 -10.98 1.52 6.21
CA LYS A 40 -10.13 0.39 6.63
C LYS A 40 -9.97 0.41 8.15
N THR A 41 -9.82 -0.75 8.79
CA THR A 41 -9.35 -0.83 10.18
C THR A 41 -7.94 -0.25 10.28
N ALA A 42 -7.64 0.44 11.38
CA ALA A 42 -6.31 1.02 11.60
C ALA A 42 -5.23 -0.04 11.87
N ASP A 43 -5.64 -1.21 12.36
CA ASP A 43 -4.78 -2.33 12.74
C ASP A 43 -5.40 -3.66 12.29
N PHE A 44 -4.57 -4.70 12.06
CA PHE A 44 -4.97 -6.09 11.80
C PHE A 44 -5.83 -6.35 10.55
N GLY A 45 -5.80 -5.50 9.54
CA GLY A 45 -6.38 -5.79 8.22
C GLY A 45 -5.46 -6.70 7.40
N TYR A 46 -6.01 -7.75 6.74
CA TYR A 46 -5.30 -8.61 5.80
C TYR A 46 -6.28 -9.18 4.76
N ASP A 47 -5.81 -9.47 3.56
CA ASP A 47 -6.57 -10.08 2.47
C ASP A 47 -7.97 -9.44 2.24
N GLY A 48 -8.04 -8.12 2.28
CA GLY A 48 -9.29 -7.38 2.15
C GLY A 48 -10.24 -7.44 3.34
N LYS A 49 -9.88 -8.13 4.42
CA LYS A 49 -10.62 -8.12 5.68
C LYS A 49 -10.40 -6.81 6.42
N GLY A 50 -11.43 -6.31 7.09
CA GLY A 50 -11.37 -5.04 7.80
C GLY A 50 -11.42 -3.81 6.87
N GLN A 51 -11.94 -3.95 5.64
CA GLN A 51 -12.19 -2.81 4.76
C GLN A 51 -13.60 -2.82 4.18
N VAL A 52 -14.13 -1.64 3.96
CA VAL A 52 -15.46 -1.40 3.40
C VAL A 52 -15.37 -0.34 2.31
N LYS A 53 -15.79 -0.66 1.10
CA LYS A 53 -15.93 0.32 0.02
C LYS A 53 -17.17 1.17 0.25
N LEU A 54 -17.02 2.47 0.07
CA LEU A 54 -18.09 3.47 0.12
C LEU A 54 -18.15 4.12 -1.28
N PRO A 55 -18.96 3.58 -2.18
CA PRO A 55 -18.95 4.00 -3.59
C PRO A 55 -19.59 5.37 -3.81
N THR A 56 -20.62 5.73 -3.02
CA THR A 56 -21.41 6.94 -3.23
C THR A 56 -21.84 7.56 -1.89
N ALA A 57 -22.44 8.75 -1.96
CA ALA A 57 -22.97 9.46 -0.79
C ALA A 57 -24.12 8.74 -0.08
N GLU A 58 -24.79 7.82 -0.78
CA GLU A 58 -25.88 6.98 -0.25
C GLU A 58 -25.37 5.77 0.54
N SER A 59 -24.03 5.58 0.61
CA SER A 59 -23.43 4.48 1.36
C SER A 59 -23.79 4.54 2.84
N ASP A 60 -24.19 3.40 3.41
CA ASP A 60 -24.52 3.30 4.84
C ASP A 60 -23.26 3.36 5.70
N LEU A 61 -22.95 4.56 6.21
CA LEU A 61 -21.77 4.81 7.04
C LEU A 61 -21.86 4.12 8.41
N ALA A 62 -23.06 3.94 8.95
CA ALA A 62 -23.24 3.27 10.24
C ALA A 62 -22.96 1.77 10.12
N ALA A 63 -23.47 1.13 9.06
CA ALA A 63 -23.15 -0.26 8.75
C ALA A 63 -21.66 -0.45 8.44
N ALA A 64 -21.04 0.47 7.69
CA ALA A 64 -19.61 0.42 7.40
C ALA A 64 -18.75 0.54 8.68
N TRP A 65 -19.10 1.48 9.56
CA TRP A 65 -18.45 1.66 10.86
C TRP A 65 -18.55 0.41 11.74
N SER A 66 -19.75 -0.18 11.83
CA SER A 66 -19.97 -1.44 12.54
C SER A 66 -19.12 -2.58 11.97
N LYS A 67 -19.01 -2.66 10.65
CA LYS A 67 -18.27 -3.73 9.95
C LYS A 67 -16.76 -3.72 10.22
N ILE A 68 -16.17 -2.53 10.48
CA ILE A 68 -14.78 -2.41 10.92
C ILE A 68 -14.62 -2.60 12.45
N GLY A 69 -15.71 -2.99 13.16
CA GLY A 69 -15.69 -3.25 14.60
C GLY A 69 -15.81 -2.00 15.47
N GLY A 70 -16.18 -0.85 14.94
CA GLY A 70 -16.34 0.41 15.69
C GLY A 70 -15.04 0.91 16.35
N ALA A 71 -13.89 0.43 15.88
CA ALA A 71 -12.58 0.82 16.35
C ALA A 71 -12.00 1.96 15.48
N VAL A 72 -10.77 2.40 15.80
CA VAL A 72 -10.08 3.40 14.98
C VAL A 72 -9.96 2.90 13.54
N GLY A 73 -10.36 3.72 12.61
CA GLY A 73 -10.31 3.46 11.17
C GLY A 73 -9.48 4.49 10.42
N VAL A 74 -9.15 4.16 9.18
CA VAL A 74 -8.56 5.06 8.18
C VAL A 74 -9.50 5.11 6.99
N LEU A 75 -10.06 6.29 6.71
CA LEU A 75 -10.83 6.54 5.51
C LEU A 75 -9.87 7.02 4.42
N GLU A 76 -9.78 6.31 3.32
CA GLU A 76 -8.91 6.64 2.19
C GLU A 76 -9.72 6.97 0.94
N ALA A 77 -9.33 8.02 0.22
CA ALA A 77 -9.85 8.29 -1.11
C ALA A 77 -9.57 7.09 -2.03
N TRP A 78 -10.54 6.73 -2.86
CA TRP A 78 -10.32 5.71 -3.89
C TRP A 78 -9.32 6.21 -4.92
N VAL A 79 -8.31 5.41 -5.20
CA VAL A 79 -7.33 5.67 -6.26
C VAL A 79 -7.75 4.88 -7.51
N PRO A 80 -8.21 5.53 -8.59
CA PRO A 80 -8.52 4.85 -9.85
C PRO A 80 -7.22 4.54 -10.60
N PHE A 81 -6.54 3.46 -10.20
CA PHE A 81 -5.26 3.03 -10.75
C PHE A 81 -5.43 2.18 -12.01
N GLN A 82 -4.42 2.17 -12.87
CA GLN A 82 -4.33 1.28 -14.02
C GLN A 82 -3.64 -0.04 -13.69
N MET A 83 -2.72 -0.01 -12.71
CA MET A 83 -1.92 -1.19 -12.34
C MET A 83 -1.51 -1.11 -10.87
N GLU A 84 -1.45 -2.27 -10.21
CA GLU A 84 -0.79 -2.43 -8.92
C GLU A 84 0.60 -3.00 -9.13
N ILE A 85 1.59 -2.42 -8.47
CA ILE A 85 2.96 -2.91 -8.47
C ILE A 85 3.49 -3.02 -7.04
N SER A 86 4.54 -3.80 -6.87
CA SER A 86 5.32 -3.82 -5.62
C SER A 86 6.81 -3.78 -5.90
N VAL A 87 7.55 -3.18 -4.98
CA VAL A 87 9.02 -3.18 -4.97
C VAL A 87 9.47 -3.73 -3.63
N LEU A 88 10.37 -4.73 -3.68
CA LEU A 88 11.00 -5.27 -2.49
C LEU A 88 12.38 -4.61 -2.32
N VAL A 89 12.67 -4.21 -1.08
CA VAL A 89 13.96 -3.63 -0.68
C VAL A 89 14.47 -4.39 0.53
N ALA A 90 15.72 -4.82 0.47
CA ALA A 90 16.48 -5.28 1.63
C ALA A 90 17.46 -4.19 2.06
N ARG A 91 17.62 -3.99 3.37
CA ARG A 91 18.58 -3.05 3.94
C ARG A 91 19.26 -3.67 5.16
N THR A 92 20.56 -3.60 5.20
CA THR A 92 21.37 -4.09 6.31
C THR A 92 21.50 -3.04 7.42
N VAL A 93 21.97 -3.45 8.59
CA VAL A 93 22.20 -2.55 9.72
C VAL A 93 23.22 -1.44 9.43
N ASP A 94 24.19 -1.70 8.55
CA ASP A 94 25.19 -0.73 8.10
C ASP A 94 24.71 0.14 6.92
N GLY A 95 23.42 0.01 6.52
CA GLY A 95 22.79 0.84 5.53
C GLY A 95 22.95 0.41 4.08
N ARG A 96 23.62 -0.70 3.77
CA ARG A 96 23.67 -1.25 2.41
C ARG A 96 22.29 -1.74 2.00
N THR A 97 21.92 -1.50 0.74
CA THR A 97 20.60 -1.85 0.21
C THR A 97 20.71 -2.73 -1.03
N ALA A 98 19.74 -3.61 -1.20
CA ALA A 98 19.42 -4.29 -2.45
C ALA A 98 17.95 -4.05 -2.79
N VAL A 99 17.63 -3.83 -4.05
CA VAL A 99 16.28 -3.58 -4.53
C VAL A 99 15.97 -4.46 -5.72
N TYR A 100 14.82 -5.12 -5.68
CA TYR A 100 14.34 -5.94 -6.79
C TYR A 100 13.64 -5.07 -7.84
N ASP A 101 13.54 -5.61 -9.06
CA ASP A 101 12.70 -5.00 -10.08
C ASP A 101 11.23 -4.96 -9.62
N PRO A 102 10.49 -3.90 -9.99
CA PRO A 102 9.07 -3.84 -9.70
C PRO A 102 8.33 -5.04 -10.28
N ALA A 103 7.45 -5.64 -9.48
CA ALA A 103 6.54 -6.68 -9.91
C ALA A 103 5.13 -6.11 -10.10
N GLU A 104 4.48 -6.41 -11.21
CA GLU A 104 3.05 -6.15 -11.44
C GLU A 104 2.23 -7.18 -10.71
N ASN A 105 1.21 -6.74 -9.97
CA ASN A 105 0.39 -7.58 -9.12
C ASN A 105 -1.06 -7.56 -9.58
N ILE A 106 -1.59 -8.72 -9.89
CA ILE A 106 -2.99 -8.91 -10.30
C ILE A 106 -3.74 -9.58 -9.15
N HIS A 107 -4.70 -8.87 -8.58
CA HIS A 107 -5.54 -9.38 -7.50
C HIS A 107 -6.90 -9.88 -8.03
N ARG A 108 -7.40 -10.96 -7.44
CA ARG A 108 -8.77 -11.46 -7.62
C ARG A 108 -9.41 -11.65 -6.25
N ASN A 109 -10.58 -11.06 -6.05
CA ASN A 109 -11.28 -11.10 -4.76
C ASN A 109 -10.40 -10.67 -3.57
N HIS A 110 -9.57 -9.62 -3.77
CA HIS A 110 -8.61 -9.09 -2.78
C HIS A 110 -7.44 -10.02 -2.43
N ILE A 111 -7.27 -11.12 -3.15
CA ILE A 111 -6.13 -12.05 -2.97
C ILE A 111 -5.20 -11.89 -4.16
N LEU A 112 -3.90 -11.81 -3.92
CA LEU A 112 -2.89 -11.81 -4.97
C LEU A 112 -2.98 -13.10 -5.76
N HIS A 113 -3.29 -12.99 -7.07
CA HIS A 113 -3.49 -14.11 -7.96
C HIS A 113 -2.25 -14.36 -8.85
N LEU A 114 -1.62 -13.28 -9.31
CA LEU A 114 -0.48 -13.36 -10.22
C LEU A 114 0.45 -12.18 -10.00
N SER A 115 1.75 -12.44 -9.96
CA SER A 115 2.81 -11.43 -10.04
C SER A 115 3.63 -11.64 -11.30
N ILE A 116 3.93 -10.54 -12.01
CA ILE A 116 4.73 -10.53 -13.23
C ILE A 116 5.96 -9.66 -12.97
N SER A 117 7.15 -10.24 -13.03
CA SER A 117 8.41 -9.53 -12.86
C SER A 117 9.32 -9.74 -14.09
N PRO A 118 9.89 -8.66 -14.65
CA PRO A 118 9.64 -7.25 -14.30
C PRO A 118 8.22 -6.79 -14.68
N ALA A 119 7.70 -5.79 -13.97
CA ALA A 119 6.40 -5.19 -14.26
C ALA A 119 6.34 -4.56 -15.67
N ARG A 120 5.20 -4.64 -16.34
CA ARG A 120 4.97 -4.09 -17.69
C ARG A 120 4.71 -2.58 -17.67
N ILE A 121 5.67 -1.84 -17.13
CA ILE A 121 5.68 -0.37 -16.99
C ILE A 121 6.86 0.24 -17.73
N SER A 122 6.87 1.55 -17.91
CA SER A 122 7.99 2.25 -18.53
C SER A 122 9.25 2.17 -17.66
N ALA A 123 10.43 2.23 -18.28
CA ALA A 123 11.71 2.26 -17.56
C ALA A 123 11.77 3.44 -16.57
N ALA A 124 11.18 4.59 -16.92
CA ALA A 124 11.11 5.76 -16.05
C ALA A 124 10.25 5.48 -14.80
N THR A 125 9.06 4.91 -14.98
CA THR A 125 8.18 4.51 -13.86
C THR A 125 8.84 3.45 -12.98
N ALA A 126 9.54 2.49 -13.58
CA ALA A 126 10.28 1.47 -12.82
C ALA A 126 11.42 2.08 -11.98
N ALA A 127 12.15 3.03 -12.54
CA ALA A 127 13.21 3.74 -11.82
C ALA A 127 12.65 4.59 -10.67
N GLU A 128 11.54 5.30 -10.89
CA GLU A 128 10.83 6.07 -9.87
C GLU A 128 10.34 5.16 -8.73
N ALA A 129 9.72 4.03 -9.05
CA ALA A 129 9.23 3.09 -8.05
C ALA A 129 10.36 2.54 -7.16
N ARG A 130 11.50 2.15 -7.77
CA ARG A 130 12.69 1.70 -7.02
C ARG A 130 13.26 2.80 -6.14
N ALA A 131 13.43 4.01 -6.68
CA ALA A 131 13.97 5.15 -5.92
C ALA A 131 13.07 5.50 -4.73
N LEU A 132 11.75 5.47 -4.91
CA LEU A 132 10.78 5.74 -3.87
C LEU A 132 10.85 4.66 -2.77
N ALA A 133 10.91 3.38 -3.13
CA ALA A 133 11.02 2.28 -2.18
C ALA A 133 12.33 2.35 -1.35
N LEU A 134 13.46 2.65 -1.99
CA LEU A 134 14.74 2.88 -1.31
C LEU A 134 14.67 4.07 -0.35
N SER A 135 14.07 5.18 -0.78
CA SER A 135 13.89 6.38 0.07
C SER A 135 13.03 6.07 1.30
N ILE A 136 11.97 5.26 1.14
CA ILE A 136 11.13 4.83 2.27
C ILE A 136 11.95 3.99 3.24
N ALA A 137 12.67 2.96 2.72
CA ALA A 137 13.49 2.07 3.53
C ALA A 137 14.55 2.84 4.35
N ASP A 138 15.16 3.85 3.74
CA ASP A 138 16.14 4.72 4.42
C ASP A 138 15.46 5.60 5.49
N LYS A 139 14.36 6.27 5.17
CA LYS A 139 13.63 7.14 6.12
C LYS A 139 13.16 6.41 7.38
N ILE A 140 12.74 5.14 7.25
CA ILE A 140 12.34 4.33 8.41
C ILE A 140 13.52 3.62 9.07
N GLN A 141 14.76 3.82 8.57
CA GLN A 141 15.96 3.12 9.06
C GLN A 141 15.73 1.60 9.08
N LEU A 142 15.17 1.07 7.99
CA LEU A 142 14.86 -0.35 7.85
C LEU A 142 16.11 -1.20 8.16
N VAL A 143 15.91 -2.29 8.90
CA VAL A 143 16.84 -3.41 8.95
C VAL A 143 16.05 -4.67 8.58
N GLY A 144 16.41 -5.30 7.49
CA GLY A 144 15.70 -6.46 6.94
C GLY A 144 15.00 -6.15 5.62
N LEU A 145 13.82 -6.70 5.41
CA LEU A 145 13.07 -6.65 4.17
C LEU A 145 11.82 -5.77 4.29
N LEU A 146 11.57 -4.99 3.25
CA LEU A 146 10.34 -4.19 3.07
C LEU A 146 9.76 -4.46 1.68
N ALA A 147 8.49 -4.79 1.62
CA ALA A 147 7.71 -4.67 0.39
C ALA A 147 6.93 -3.35 0.41
N VAL A 148 7.03 -2.58 -0.66
CA VAL A 148 6.27 -1.35 -0.87
C VAL A 148 5.25 -1.61 -1.98
N GLU A 149 3.97 -1.64 -1.63
CA GLU A 149 2.89 -1.73 -2.59
C GLU A 149 2.52 -0.36 -3.12
N MET A 150 2.34 -0.26 -4.43
CA MET A 150 2.12 1.00 -5.12
C MET A 150 1.05 0.85 -6.19
N PHE A 151 0.31 1.92 -6.42
CA PHE A 151 -0.56 2.09 -7.58
C PHE A 151 0.15 2.90 -8.66
N VAL A 152 0.00 2.48 -9.91
CA VAL A 152 0.36 3.30 -11.08
C VAL A 152 -0.91 3.97 -11.58
N LYS A 153 -0.93 5.30 -11.52
CA LYS A 153 -2.04 6.14 -11.99
C LYS A 153 -1.51 7.24 -12.88
N ASP A 154 -1.93 7.24 -14.15
CA ASP A 154 -1.55 8.26 -15.15
C ASP A 154 -0.02 8.48 -15.20
N GLY A 155 0.73 7.37 -15.15
CA GLY A 155 2.19 7.35 -15.15
C GLY A 155 2.84 7.79 -13.83
N ARG A 156 2.07 8.09 -12.79
CA ARG A 156 2.55 8.48 -11.45
C ARG A 156 2.45 7.32 -10.47
N ILE A 157 3.34 7.32 -9.49
CA ILE A 157 3.34 6.34 -8.40
C ILE A 157 2.60 6.90 -7.19
N VAL A 158 1.71 6.07 -6.60
CA VAL A 158 1.00 6.35 -5.34
C VAL A 158 1.22 5.16 -4.41
N VAL A 159 1.83 5.36 -3.24
CA VAL A 159 2.08 4.29 -2.27
C VAL A 159 0.77 3.87 -1.62
N ASN A 160 0.51 2.54 -1.66
CA ASN A 160 -0.64 1.92 -1.02
C ASN A 160 -0.32 1.40 0.37
N GLU A 161 0.65 0.51 0.50
CA GLU A 161 0.95 -0.20 1.75
C GLU A 161 2.45 -0.50 1.90
N LEU A 162 2.91 -0.57 3.16
CA LEU A 162 4.26 -0.96 3.54
C LEU A 162 4.20 -2.27 4.34
N ALA A 163 4.90 -3.30 3.88
CA ALA A 163 4.98 -4.59 4.57
C ALA A 163 6.43 -4.90 4.95
N PRO A 164 6.87 -4.63 6.21
CA PRO A 164 8.24 -4.88 6.66
C PRO A 164 8.44 -6.37 7.00
N ARG A 165 8.31 -7.23 6.00
CA ARG A 165 8.40 -8.70 6.07
C ARG A 165 8.49 -9.29 4.66
N PRO A 166 8.84 -10.58 4.52
CA PRO A 166 8.64 -11.29 3.26
C PRO A 166 7.19 -11.16 2.78
N HIS A 167 7.02 -10.96 1.47
CA HIS A 167 5.74 -10.64 0.87
C HIS A 167 5.39 -11.59 -0.26
N ASN A 168 4.09 -11.90 -0.41
CA ASN A 168 3.60 -12.82 -1.45
C ASN A 168 3.95 -12.36 -2.88
N SER A 169 3.98 -11.05 -3.14
CA SER A 169 4.41 -10.50 -4.43
C SER A 169 5.90 -10.65 -4.71
N GLY A 170 6.69 -11.12 -3.75
CA GLY A 170 8.12 -11.39 -3.87
C GLY A 170 8.44 -12.90 -3.96
N HIS A 171 7.45 -13.78 -4.04
CA HIS A 171 7.72 -15.23 -4.10
C HIS A 171 8.46 -15.63 -5.37
N GLN A 172 8.29 -14.91 -6.49
CA GLN A 172 9.05 -15.15 -7.72
C GLN A 172 10.56 -15.02 -7.53
N THR A 173 11.03 -14.27 -6.51
CA THR A 173 12.46 -14.12 -6.25
C THR A 173 13.15 -15.41 -5.88
N PHE A 174 12.37 -16.44 -5.50
CA PHE A 174 12.91 -17.74 -5.11
C PHE A 174 13.65 -18.43 -6.27
N ASP A 175 13.08 -18.37 -7.48
CA ASP A 175 13.64 -19.03 -8.67
C ASP A 175 14.11 -18.03 -9.74
N ALA A 176 13.71 -16.77 -9.67
CA ALA A 176 13.96 -15.77 -10.71
C ALA A 176 15.11 -14.81 -10.39
N ASN A 177 15.69 -14.86 -9.20
CA ASN A 177 16.76 -13.98 -8.76
C ASN A 177 17.93 -14.78 -8.15
N GLU A 178 19.15 -14.24 -8.22
CA GLU A 178 20.34 -14.85 -7.57
C GLU A 178 20.16 -15.00 -6.07
N THR A 179 19.45 -14.08 -5.44
CA THR A 179 19.15 -14.08 -4.01
C THR A 179 17.66 -13.86 -3.81
N SER A 180 17.00 -14.77 -3.14
CA SER A 180 15.58 -14.68 -2.83
C SER A 180 15.30 -13.64 -1.73
N GLN A 181 14.04 -13.18 -1.63
CA GLN A 181 13.61 -12.32 -0.53
C GLN A 181 13.84 -12.97 0.85
N PHE A 182 13.79 -14.30 0.92
CA PHE A 182 13.97 -15.03 2.18
C PHE A 182 15.44 -15.07 2.62
N GLU A 183 16.36 -15.19 1.67
CA GLU A 183 17.80 -15.11 1.94
C GLU A 183 18.23 -13.69 2.34
N GLN A 184 17.62 -12.67 1.74
CA GLN A 184 17.86 -11.26 2.10
C GLN A 184 17.44 -10.96 3.54
#